data_8f61815aa7baa4d00ded54cc7287ac91
#
_entry.id   8f61815aa7baa4d00ded54cc7287ac91
#
_cell.length_a   1.000
_cell.length_b   1.000
_cell.length_c   1.000
_cell.angle_alpha   90.00
_cell.angle_beta   90.00
_cell.angle_gamma   90.00
#
_symmetry.space_group_name_H-M   'P 1'
#
loop_
_entity.id
_entity.type
_entity.pdbx_description
1 polymer ?
#
loop_
_entity_poly.entity_id
_entity_poly.type
_entity_poly.pdbx_seq_one_letter_code
_entity_poly.pdbx_strand_id
1 'polypeptide(L)'
;DRSPSRGLGDVYKRQDYKDQGDIEVEIWRKYILNCAFNVMTAFYDNTIGELRRDPVKAQQYEKLVWEAASVGQAKGVALTDEHINEVIHKFRHVHADNATSSLQRDFRIRRKQTELETFSGYIVKEAKRLGVSIPLSEKIYQGLMEMAEKF
;
A
#
# COMPACT_ATOMS: atom_id res chain seq x y z
N ASP A 1 -26.15 -14.60 -7.18
CA ASP A 1 -26.46 -14.28 -6.74
C ASP A 1 -26.60 -14.40 -6.60
N ARG A 2 -26.46 -14.88 -6.44
CA ARG A 2 -26.61 -14.91 -5.86
C ARG A 2 -27.57 -15.30 -5.71
N SER A 3 -27.98 -16.08 -5.50
CA SER A 3 -28.82 -16.25 -5.09
C SER A 3 -29.29 -16.78 -4.47
N PRO A 4 -29.45 -17.58 -4.19
CA PRO A 4 -29.96 -17.88 -3.42
C PRO A 4 -30.11 -18.08 -2.74
N SER A 5 -29.83 -18.57 -2.58
CA SER A 5 -29.85 -18.40 -1.80
C SER A 5 -30.16 -18.02 -1.22
N ARG A 6 -30.42 -18.25 -1.28
CA ARG A 6 -30.65 -17.50 -0.53
C ARG A 6 -31.05 -17.32 0.44
N GLY A 7 -31.66 -17.92 0.02
CA GLY A 7 -32.25 -17.46 1.20
C GLY A 7 -31.40 -17.38 2.32
N LEU A 8 -30.58 -18.02 2.44
CA LEU A 8 -29.79 -17.84 3.45
C LEU A 8 -29.14 -16.68 3.34
N GLY A 9 -29.12 -16.32 2.32
CA GLY A 9 -28.53 -15.13 2.18
C GLY A 9 -29.09 -14.11 3.02
N ASP A 10 -30.27 -14.12 3.33
CA ASP A 10 -30.78 -13.16 4.12
C ASP A 10 -30.18 -13.03 5.38
N VAL A 11 -29.91 -14.07 6.00
CA VAL A 11 -29.40 -14.02 7.28
C VAL A 11 -28.02 -13.57 7.36
N TYR A 12 -27.17 -14.14 6.60
CA TYR A 12 -25.84 -13.83 6.76
C TYR A 12 -25.55 -12.46 6.35
N LYS A 13 -26.32 -11.90 5.52
CA LYS A 13 -25.98 -10.63 5.12
C LYS A 13 -26.27 -9.59 6.09
N ARG A 14 -27.06 -9.88 7.09
CA ARG A 14 -27.46 -8.88 7.93
C ARG A 14 -26.35 -8.33 8.76
N GLN A 15 -25.71 -9.08 9.55
CA GLN A 15 -24.75 -8.52 10.43
C GLN A 15 -23.42 -8.40 9.75
N ASP A 16 -23.19 -9.16 8.74
CA ASP A 16 -21.97 -9.05 8.05
C ASP A 16 -22.00 -8.09 6.93
N TYR A 17 -23.15 -7.51 6.73
CA TYR A 17 -23.35 -6.69 5.59
C TYR A 17 -22.63 -5.37 5.72
N LYS A 18 -21.76 -5.07 4.78
CA LYS A 18 -21.14 -3.78 4.66
C LYS A 18 -21.52 -3.19 3.33
N ASP A 19 -21.70 -1.87 3.30
CA ASP A 19 -22.00 -1.26 2.02
C ASP A 19 -20.74 -1.23 1.19
N GLN A 20 -20.88 -0.88 -0.08
CA GLN A 20 -19.79 -0.90 -1.02
C GLN A 20 -18.68 0.06 -0.63
N GLY A 21 -19.04 1.20 -0.07
CA GLY A 21 -18.07 2.20 0.36
C GLY A 21 -17.20 1.70 1.50
N ASP A 22 -17.77 0.98 2.46
CA ASP A 22 -17.01 0.43 3.58
C ASP A 22 -16.04 -0.64 3.11
N ILE A 23 -16.47 -1.48 2.19
CA ILE A 23 -15.62 -2.51 1.63
C ILE A 23 -14.44 -1.88 0.90
N GLU A 24 -14.69 -0.84 0.14
CA GLU A 24 -13.68 -0.13 -0.61
C GLU A 24 -12.64 0.50 0.30
N VAL A 25 -13.07 1.11 1.39
CA VAL A 25 -12.16 1.69 2.39
C VAL A 25 -11.27 0.62 2.99
N GLU A 26 -11.82 -0.55 3.34
CA GLU A 26 -11.02 -1.62 3.91
C GLU A 26 -9.97 -2.13 2.94
N ILE A 27 -10.34 -2.28 1.68
CA ILE A 27 -9.39 -2.71 0.65
C ILE A 27 -8.27 -1.69 0.51
N TRP A 28 -8.61 -0.41 0.46
CA TRP A 28 -7.60 0.64 0.28
C TRP A 28 -6.72 0.83 1.51
N ARG A 29 -7.24 0.61 2.72
CA ARG A 29 -6.41 0.68 3.91
C ARG A 29 -5.29 -0.36 3.85
N LYS A 30 -5.61 -1.58 3.44
CA LYS A 30 -4.59 -2.62 3.26
C LYS A 30 -3.65 -2.28 2.12
N TYR A 31 -4.19 -1.74 1.05
CA TYR A 31 -3.41 -1.42 -0.13
C TYR A 31 -2.38 -0.32 0.15
N ILE A 32 -2.77 0.77 0.80
CA ILE A 32 -1.83 1.84 1.10
C ILE A 32 -0.75 1.37 2.09
N LEU A 33 -1.10 0.47 3.00
CA LEU A 33 -0.13 -0.12 3.89
C LEU A 33 0.94 -0.86 3.07
N ASN A 34 0.50 -1.69 2.13
CA ASN A 34 1.43 -2.46 1.30
C ASN A 34 2.21 -1.60 0.33
N CYS A 35 1.64 -0.50 -0.16
CA CYS A 35 2.36 0.42 -1.03
C CYS A 35 3.58 1.01 -0.31
N ALA A 36 3.50 1.28 0.99
CA ALA A 36 4.65 1.77 1.72
C ALA A 36 5.54 0.64 2.22
N PHE A 37 4.95 -0.39 2.81
CA PHE A 37 5.69 -1.49 3.43
C PHE A 37 6.57 -2.24 2.42
N ASN A 38 5.98 -2.69 1.32
CA ASN A 38 6.73 -3.45 0.31
C ASN A 38 7.74 -2.57 -0.42
N VAL A 39 7.33 -1.37 -0.76
CA VAL A 39 8.16 -0.49 -1.57
C VAL A 39 9.37 0.02 -0.79
N MET A 40 9.17 0.44 0.45
CA MET A 40 10.28 0.99 1.24
C MET A 40 11.28 -0.08 1.67
N THR A 41 10.79 -1.26 2.06
CA THR A 41 11.68 -2.35 2.43
C THR A 41 12.50 -2.83 1.24
N ALA A 42 11.89 -2.85 0.04
CA ALA A 42 12.61 -3.25 -1.16
C ALA A 42 13.60 -2.19 -1.61
N PHE A 43 13.20 -0.91 -1.58
CA PHE A 43 14.03 0.16 -2.10
C PHE A 43 15.33 0.32 -1.29
N TYR A 44 15.24 0.26 0.02
CA TYR A 44 16.41 0.39 0.88
C TYR A 44 17.01 -0.95 1.31
N ASP A 45 16.32 -2.04 1.02
CA ASP A 45 16.67 -3.38 1.51
C ASP A 45 16.84 -3.36 3.03
N ASN A 46 15.88 -2.75 3.70
CA ASN A 46 15.86 -2.60 5.15
C ASN A 46 14.69 -3.36 5.76
N THR A 47 14.84 -3.76 7.02
CA THR A 47 13.71 -4.23 7.82
C THR A 47 12.90 -3.01 8.26
N ILE A 48 11.70 -3.24 8.76
CA ILE A 48 10.86 -2.17 9.28
C ILE A 48 11.56 -1.43 10.42
N GLY A 49 12.24 -2.16 11.30
CA GLY A 49 12.99 -1.51 12.39
C GLY A 49 14.08 -0.59 11.90
N GLU A 50 14.79 -1.01 10.85
CA GLU A 50 15.83 -0.16 10.26
C GLU A 50 15.25 1.11 9.66
N LEU A 51 14.11 1.00 8.97
CA LEU A 51 13.45 2.17 8.41
C LEU A 51 12.94 3.08 9.52
N ARG A 52 12.40 2.49 10.59
CA ARG A 52 11.82 3.24 11.70
C ARG A 52 12.87 4.05 12.45
N ARG A 53 14.08 3.54 12.56
CA ARG A 53 15.14 4.19 13.31
C ARG A 53 15.85 5.30 12.56
N ASP A 54 15.69 5.35 11.24
CA ASP A 54 16.29 6.41 10.42
C ASP A 54 15.25 7.51 10.20
N PRO A 55 15.46 8.71 10.77
CA PRO A 55 14.44 9.76 10.67
C PRO A 55 14.07 10.15 9.25
N VAL A 56 15.02 10.13 8.33
CA VAL A 56 14.75 10.47 6.93
C VAL A 56 13.92 9.39 6.27
N LYS A 57 14.28 8.13 6.47
CA LYS A 57 13.56 7.01 5.86
C LYS A 57 12.17 6.88 6.48
N ALA A 58 12.04 7.11 7.78
CA ALA A 58 10.75 7.05 8.44
C ALA A 58 9.80 8.12 7.88
N GLN A 59 10.32 9.31 7.65
CA GLN A 59 9.54 10.38 7.05
C GLN A 59 9.11 10.04 5.63
N GLN A 60 10.01 9.43 4.86
CA GLN A 60 9.68 8.99 3.51
C GLN A 60 8.57 7.94 3.52
N TYR A 61 8.64 7.00 4.46
CA TYR A 61 7.60 5.97 4.61
C TYR A 61 6.24 6.62 4.82
N GLU A 62 6.16 7.57 5.76
CA GLU A 62 4.91 8.26 6.05
C GLU A 62 4.42 9.03 4.82
N LYS A 63 5.32 9.65 4.09
CA LYS A 63 4.95 10.39 2.90
C LYS A 63 4.38 9.48 1.82
N LEU A 64 4.95 8.29 1.65
CA LEU A 64 4.41 7.32 0.71
C LEU A 64 2.99 6.90 1.09
N VAL A 65 2.73 6.74 2.39
CA VAL A 65 1.38 6.40 2.84
C VAL A 65 0.40 7.50 2.45
N TRP A 66 0.75 8.76 2.70
CA TRP A 66 -0.11 9.89 2.36
C TRP A 66 -0.30 10.04 0.85
N GLU A 67 0.76 9.81 0.08
CA GLU A 67 0.67 9.91 -1.38
C GLU A 67 -0.26 8.83 -1.94
N ALA A 68 -0.11 7.59 -1.49
CA ALA A 68 -1.00 6.51 -1.94
C ALA A 68 -2.45 6.78 -1.53
N ALA A 69 -2.65 7.29 -0.32
CA ALA A 69 -3.99 7.63 0.15
C ALA A 69 -4.62 8.75 -0.68
N SER A 70 -3.80 9.72 -1.12
CA SER A 70 -4.29 10.80 -1.97
C SER A 70 -4.86 10.28 -3.29
N VAL A 71 -4.22 9.27 -3.85
CA VAL A 71 -4.72 8.64 -5.07
C VAL A 71 -6.06 7.96 -4.80
N GLY A 72 -6.17 7.21 -3.70
CA GLY A 72 -7.43 6.57 -3.33
C GLY A 72 -8.54 7.59 -3.14
N GLN A 73 -8.25 8.69 -2.47
CA GLN A 73 -9.22 9.76 -2.26
C GLN A 73 -9.67 10.38 -3.58
N ALA A 74 -8.73 10.59 -4.50
CA ALA A 74 -9.05 11.13 -5.83
C ALA A 74 -9.91 10.16 -6.64
N LYS A 75 -9.84 8.87 -6.34
CA LYS A 75 -10.70 7.86 -6.97
C LYS A 75 -12.07 7.77 -6.31
N GLY A 76 -12.32 8.54 -5.27
CA GLY A 76 -13.60 8.55 -4.57
C GLY A 76 -13.68 7.64 -3.35
N VAL A 77 -12.55 7.05 -2.93
CA VAL A 77 -12.54 6.21 -1.74
C VAL A 77 -12.59 7.11 -0.50
N ALA A 78 -13.44 6.79 0.44
CA ALA A 78 -13.67 7.62 1.63
C ALA A 78 -12.60 7.38 2.71
N LEU A 79 -11.34 7.54 2.34
CA LEU A 79 -10.24 7.44 3.29
C LEU A 79 -10.14 8.72 4.10
N THR A 80 -10.12 8.58 5.42
CA THR A 80 -10.01 9.73 6.33
C THR A 80 -8.59 9.82 6.86
N ASP A 81 -8.27 10.96 7.46
CA ASP A 81 -6.97 11.11 8.13
C ASP A 81 -6.78 10.08 9.22
N GLU A 82 -7.85 9.67 9.89
CA GLU A 82 -7.78 8.65 10.91
C GLU A 82 -7.35 7.30 10.33
N HIS A 83 -7.91 6.93 9.18
CA HIS A 83 -7.51 5.70 8.49
C HIS A 83 -6.03 5.74 8.12
N ILE A 84 -5.57 6.88 7.63
CA ILE A 84 -4.19 7.05 7.18
C ILE A 84 -3.24 7.02 8.38
N ASN A 85 -3.60 7.72 9.44
CA ASN A 85 -2.79 7.74 10.65
C ASN A 85 -2.71 6.36 11.31
N GLU A 86 -3.71 5.52 11.15
CA GLU A 86 -3.67 4.16 11.66
C GLU A 86 -2.61 3.33 10.93
N VAL A 87 -2.50 3.50 9.62
CA VAL A 87 -1.46 2.82 8.84
C VAL A 87 -0.06 3.28 9.29
N ILE A 88 0.09 4.58 9.52
CA ILE A 88 1.34 5.14 10.00
C ILE A 88 1.66 4.64 11.42
N HIS A 89 0.64 4.55 12.28
CA HIS A 89 0.82 4.04 13.63
C HIS A 89 1.34 2.60 13.61
N LYS A 90 0.84 1.77 12.71
CA LYS A 90 1.34 0.41 12.58
C LYS A 90 2.83 0.39 12.22
N PHE A 91 3.24 1.27 11.33
CA PHE A 91 4.64 1.37 10.99
C PHE A 91 5.47 1.80 12.20
N ARG A 92 5.00 2.79 12.92
CA ARG A 92 5.77 3.35 14.03
C ARG A 92 5.85 2.44 15.24
N HIS A 93 4.77 1.69 15.53
CA HIS A 93 4.62 1.05 16.84
C HIS A 93 4.19 -0.42 16.83
N VAL A 94 3.72 -0.96 15.71
CA VAL A 94 3.09 -2.28 15.71
C VAL A 94 3.87 -3.33 14.94
N HIS A 95 4.30 -3.03 13.72
CA HIS A 95 5.03 -3.99 12.92
C HIS A 95 6.33 -4.41 13.62
N ALA A 96 6.67 -5.68 13.52
CA ALA A 96 7.88 -6.20 14.16
C ALA A 96 9.14 -5.56 13.58
N ASP A 97 10.14 -5.36 14.43
CA ASP A 97 11.41 -4.73 14.03
C ASP A 97 12.07 -5.48 12.89
N ASN A 98 12.02 -6.81 12.93
CA ASN A 98 12.68 -7.64 11.92
C ASN A 98 11.80 -7.95 10.71
N ALA A 99 10.66 -7.27 10.57
CA ALA A 99 9.74 -7.54 9.48
C ALA A 99 10.36 -7.15 8.13
N THR A 100 10.16 -8.02 7.15
CA THR A 100 10.60 -7.82 5.76
C THR A 100 9.41 -8.04 4.86
N SER A 101 9.54 -7.78 3.57
CA SER A 101 8.42 -7.92 2.64
C SER A 101 8.73 -8.92 1.52
N SER A 102 7.66 -9.38 0.87
CA SER A 102 7.80 -10.27 -0.28
C SER A 102 8.52 -9.56 -1.43
N LEU A 103 8.22 -8.31 -1.68
CA LEU A 103 8.88 -7.55 -2.74
C LEU A 103 10.37 -7.41 -2.45
N GLN A 104 10.73 -7.14 -1.19
CA GLN A 104 12.12 -7.05 -0.78
C GLN A 104 12.85 -8.38 -1.04
N ARG A 105 12.23 -9.48 -0.68
CA ARG A 105 12.83 -10.81 -0.89
C ARG A 105 12.98 -11.13 -2.37
N ASP A 106 11.98 -10.76 -3.17
CA ASP A 106 12.04 -10.94 -4.62
C ASP A 106 13.20 -10.15 -5.24
N PHE A 107 13.42 -8.92 -4.77
CA PHE A 107 14.51 -8.10 -5.26
C PHE A 107 15.88 -8.67 -4.84
N ARG A 108 15.97 -9.25 -3.65
CA ARG A 108 17.22 -9.87 -3.20
C ARG A 108 17.64 -11.04 -4.09
N ILE A 109 16.68 -11.85 -4.53
CA ILE A 109 16.97 -12.96 -5.41
C ILE A 109 16.91 -12.58 -6.89
N ARG A 110 16.72 -11.29 -7.18
CA ARG A 110 16.70 -10.73 -8.54
C ARG A 110 15.62 -11.40 -9.40
N ARG A 111 14.46 -11.58 -8.84
CA ARG A 111 13.33 -12.20 -9.52
C ARG A 111 12.79 -11.25 -10.60
N LYS A 112 12.58 -11.78 -11.81
CA LYS A 112 12.15 -10.93 -12.93
C LYS A 112 10.71 -10.45 -12.83
N GLN A 113 9.83 -11.30 -12.32
CA GLN A 113 8.43 -10.93 -12.18
C GLN A 113 8.09 -10.74 -10.72
N THR A 114 7.68 -9.54 -10.37
CA THR A 114 7.35 -9.18 -8.99
C THR A 114 6.07 -8.37 -8.98
N GLU A 115 5.64 -7.99 -7.78
CA GLU A 115 4.47 -7.14 -7.61
C GLU A 115 4.82 -5.65 -7.57
N LEU A 116 5.96 -5.26 -8.18
CA LEU A 116 6.35 -3.86 -8.23
C LEU A 116 5.26 -3.00 -8.89
N GLU A 117 4.69 -3.48 -9.99
CA GLU A 117 3.65 -2.73 -10.69
C GLU A 117 2.38 -2.61 -9.86
N THR A 118 2.08 -3.61 -9.05
CA THR A 118 0.90 -3.60 -8.19
C THR A 118 1.05 -2.56 -7.08
N PHE A 119 2.19 -2.52 -6.41
CA PHE A 119 2.36 -1.67 -5.23
C PHE A 119 2.94 -0.30 -5.53
N SER A 120 3.51 -0.10 -6.68
CA SER A 120 4.14 1.18 -7.01
C SER A 120 3.69 1.70 -8.37
N GLY A 121 3.79 0.89 -9.42
CA GLY A 121 3.45 1.33 -10.78
C GLY A 121 2.00 1.76 -10.92
N TYR A 122 1.09 1.00 -10.35
CA TYR A 122 -0.34 1.33 -10.43
C TYR A 122 -0.63 2.70 -9.83
N ILE A 123 -0.07 2.98 -8.64
CA ILE A 123 -0.27 4.25 -7.95
C ILE A 123 0.25 5.41 -8.82
N VAL A 124 1.42 5.24 -9.42
CA VAL A 124 2.03 6.28 -10.26
C VAL A 124 1.17 6.55 -11.49
N LYS A 125 0.68 5.49 -12.13
CA LYS A 125 -0.16 5.63 -13.33
C LYS A 125 -1.49 6.29 -13.00
N GLU A 126 -2.12 5.88 -11.91
CA GLU A 126 -3.41 6.45 -11.51
C GLU A 126 -3.28 7.90 -11.09
N ALA A 127 -2.19 8.25 -10.41
CA ALA A 127 -1.94 9.63 -10.03
C ALA A 127 -1.85 10.52 -11.28
N LYS A 128 -1.16 10.06 -12.30
CA LYS A 128 -1.07 10.82 -13.57
C LYS A 128 -2.44 10.98 -14.21
N ARG A 129 -3.21 9.91 -14.25
CA ARG A 129 -4.53 9.95 -14.87
C ARG A 129 -5.46 10.90 -14.12
N LEU A 130 -5.32 11.00 -12.81
CA LEU A 130 -6.20 11.79 -11.96
C LEU A 130 -5.66 13.19 -11.65
N GLY A 131 -4.46 13.49 -12.10
CA GLY A 131 -3.85 14.80 -11.84
C GLY A 131 -3.39 14.99 -10.40
N VAL A 132 -3.02 13.90 -9.72
CA VAL A 132 -2.54 13.94 -8.35
C VAL A 132 -1.02 13.94 -8.34
N SER A 133 -0.42 14.84 -7.55
CA SER A 133 1.04 14.92 -7.44
C SER A 133 1.55 13.98 -6.36
N ILE A 134 2.39 13.03 -6.73
CA ILE A 134 3.00 12.09 -5.79
C ILE A 134 4.51 11.94 -6.09
N PRO A 135 5.27 13.01 -5.90
CA PRO A 135 6.66 13.04 -6.36
C PRO A 135 7.57 11.98 -5.72
N LEU A 136 7.38 11.65 -4.46
CA LEU A 136 8.22 10.66 -3.82
C LEU A 136 7.93 9.26 -4.34
N SER A 137 6.65 8.93 -4.51
CA SER A 137 6.26 7.63 -5.09
C SER A 137 6.82 7.46 -6.49
N GLU A 138 6.80 8.53 -7.30
CA GLU A 138 7.35 8.47 -8.64
C GLU A 138 8.85 8.24 -8.63
N LYS A 139 9.56 8.95 -7.76
CA LYS A 139 11.00 8.83 -7.67
C LYS A 139 11.42 7.43 -7.24
N ILE A 140 10.76 6.89 -6.24
CA ILE A 140 11.08 5.56 -5.72
C ILE A 140 10.73 4.48 -6.74
N TYR A 141 9.59 4.63 -7.42
CA TYR A 141 9.20 3.70 -8.48
C TYR A 141 10.26 3.66 -9.57
N GLN A 142 10.72 4.83 -10.00
CA GLN A 142 11.75 4.91 -11.02
C GLN A 142 13.02 4.20 -10.56
N GLY A 143 13.42 4.41 -9.31
CA GLY A 143 14.61 3.76 -8.77
C GLY A 143 14.47 2.23 -8.72
N LEU A 144 13.29 1.74 -8.31
CA LEU A 144 13.03 0.30 -8.27
C LEU A 144 13.00 -0.30 -9.67
N MET A 145 12.44 0.41 -10.64
CA MET A 145 12.46 -0.06 -12.02
C MET A 145 13.88 -0.19 -12.56
N GLU A 146 14.72 0.79 -12.27
CA GLU A 146 16.12 0.76 -12.71
C GLU A 146 16.87 -0.41 -12.08
N MET A 147 16.59 -0.70 -10.82
CA MET A 147 17.17 -1.87 -10.15
C MET A 147 16.70 -3.15 -10.82
N ALA A 148 15.40 -3.24 -11.10
CA ALA A 148 14.82 -4.46 -11.67
C ALA A 148 15.28 -4.72 -13.10
N GLU A 149 15.62 -3.69 -13.84
CA GLU A 149 16.12 -3.86 -15.21
C GLU A 149 17.43 -4.65 -15.26
N LYS A 150 18.14 -4.70 -14.16
CA LYS A 150 19.42 -5.40 -14.10
C LYS A 150 19.29 -6.86 -13.67
N PHE A 151 18.09 -7.34 -13.42
CA PHE A 151 17.86 -8.72 -12.95
C PHE A 151 18.02 -9.78 -14.05
#